data_1683cb8f01ae0a1ac12c29c67663a29e
#
_entry.id   1683cb8f01ae0a1ac12c29c67663a29e
#
_cell.length_a   1.000
_cell.length_b   1.000
_cell.length_c   1.000
_cell.angle_alpha   90.00
_cell.angle_beta   90.00
_cell.angle_gamma   90.00
#
_symmetry.space_group_name_H-M   'P 1'
#
loop_
_entity.id
_entity.type
_entity.pdbx_description
1 polymer ?
#
loop_
_entity_poly.entity_id
_entity_poly.type
_entity_poly.pdbx_seq_one_letter_code
_entity_poly.pdbx_strand_id
1 'polypeptide(L)'
;MLVKTYSAAVIGLEATTITIEVNITRGGTFHLSGLADTAVKESYDRISAALPNVGFKTPTANLTINLSPADLKKEGSGFDLPMAIGILGADGKIDSGRLEKYMLIGELGLDGKLKPVRAVLPIAIKARKEKFNGLIVPVDNIREAAVVNNLDVYGMENLADVIAFLNGTGKYEPMVVDTRKEFYEQQYTHELDFSDVKGQEGVKRVLEVAAAGSHNVCLIGPPGSGKSMMAKRLPSILPPLSLAESLETTQIHSVAGKLGKNVSLISQRPFRSPHHTLSQVAMTGGTTKAMPGEVSLAHNGILFLDELPEFSKQTLEVLRQPLEDRKIIISRANYSVEYPCSFMFVASMNPCPCGYYGDPTHHCVCTPGQIQRYLSKISGPLMDRIDLHVEVPVVPFKDLSKMAPGEPSSTIRERVIRARKIQEERFKPFKGVYANAQMTERMLHQFAEPDAASLDMLRMAMERLKLSARAYSRILKVARTIADLEGTEKVQSQHIAEAIGYRNLDRSDWAERGV
;
A
#
# COMPACT_ATOMS: atom_id res chain seq x y z
N MET A 1 -31.16 -32.05 11.31
CA MET A 1 -30.57 -31.33 12.45
C MET A 1 -30.09 -29.97 11.95
N LEU A 2 -30.30 -28.89 12.71
CA LEU A 2 -29.78 -27.56 12.36
C LEU A 2 -28.41 -27.37 13.02
N VAL A 3 -27.40 -27.01 12.26
CA VAL A 3 -26.03 -26.75 12.71
C VAL A 3 -25.58 -25.40 12.20
N LYS A 4 -24.74 -24.71 12.98
CA LYS A 4 -24.13 -23.43 12.63
C LYS A 4 -22.63 -23.58 12.52
N THR A 5 -22.05 -22.99 11.46
CA THR A 5 -20.63 -22.73 11.31
C THR A 5 -20.39 -21.25 11.03
N TYR A 6 -19.19 -20.78 11.25
CA TYR A 6 -18.86 -19.36 11.12
C TYR A 6 -17.71 -19.15 10.14
N SER A 7 -17.89 -18.13 9.30
CA SER A 7 -16.89 -17.61 8.39
C SER A 7 -16.94 -16.08 8.38
N ALA A 8 -16.27 -15.43 7.43
CA ALA A 8 -16.43 -13.99 7.27
C ALA A 8 -16.37 -13.58 5.79
N ALA A 9 -17.08 -12.50 5.47
CA ALA A 9 -16.97 -11.78 4.20
C ALA A 9 -16.20 -10.48 4.43
N VAL A 10 -15.33 -10.10 3.49
CA VAL A 10 -14.52 -8.89 3.58
C VAL A 10 -14.98 -7.86 2.55
N ILE A 11 -15.27 -6.65 3.01
CA ILE A 11 -15.58 -5.49 2.17
C ILE A 11 -14.61 -4.38 2.55
N GLY A 12 -13.82 -3.94 1.58
CA GLY A 12 -12.72 -3.03 1.88
C GLY A 12 -11.68 -3.69 2.78
N LEU A 13 -11.40 -3.10 3.93
CA LEU A 13 -10.48 -3.64 4.94
C LEU A 13 -11.22 -4.29 6.12
N GLU A 14 -12.55 -4.26 6.12
CA GLU A 14 -13.35 -4.77 7.24
C GLU A 14 -13.94 -6.15 6.92
N ALA A 15 -13.86 -7.04 7.91
CA ALA A 15 -14.51 -8.35 7.86
C ALA A 15 -15.81 -8.34 8.65
N THR A 16 -16.85 -8.95 8.08
CA THR A 16 -18.14 -9.18 8.74
C THR A 16 -18.36 -10.67 8.87
N THR A 17 -18.70 -11.12 10.06
CA THR A 17 -18.97 -12.53 10.35
C THR A 17 -20.18 -13.01 9.59
N ILE A 18 -20.05 -14.16 8.94
CA ILE A 18 -21.10 -14.86 8.22
C ILE A 18 -21.44 -16.13 9.00
N THR A 19 -22.68 -16.21 9.47
CA THR A 19 -23.22 -17.43 10.04
C THR A 19 -23.77 -18.31 8.92
N ILE A 20 -23.28 -19.53 8.85
CA ILE A 20 -23.70 -20.53 7.88
C ILE A 20 -24.57 -21.55 8.62
N GLU A 21 -25.86 -21.47 8.37
CA GLU A 21 -26.85 -22.36 8.97
C GLU A 21 -27.14 -23.50 8.01
N VAL A 22 -26.88 -24.73 8.43
CA VAL A 22 -27.11 -25.94 7.63
C VAL A 22 -28.17 -26.80 8.26
N ASN A 23 -29.21 -27.11 7.53
CA ASN A 23 -30.31 -27.98 7.97
C ASN A 23 -30.49 -29.14 6.99
N ILE A 24 -30.55 -30.36 7.55
CA ILE A 24 -30.81 -31.60 6.81
C ILE A 24 -32.17 -32.16 7.19
N THR A 25 -33.03 -32.42 6.18
CA THR A 25 -34.35 -33.05 6.31
C THR A 25 -34.51 -34.15 5.26
N ARG A 26 -35.59 -34.96 5.37
CA ARG A 26 -35.85 -36.03 4.39
C ARG A 26 -36.14 -35.47 2.99
N GLY A 27 -35.52 -36.04 1.97
CA GLY A 27 -35.72 -35.64 0.55
C GLY A 27 -34.41 -35.71 -0.24
N GLY A 28 -34.29 -34.97 -1.35
CA GLY A 28 -33.13 -35.01 -2.25
C GLY A 28 -32.86 -33.67 -2.96
N THR A 29 -33.21 -32.53 -2.34
CA THR A 29 -33.04 -31.20 -2.93
C THR A 29 -31.97 -30.39 -2.22
N PHE A 30 -31.35 -29.50 -2.98
CA PHE A 30 -30.37 -28.52 -2.44
C PHE A 30 -30.92 -27.11 -2.57
N HIS A 31 -30.91 -26.36 -1.48
CA HIS A 31 -31.31 -24.95 -1.43
C HIS A 31 -30.22 -24.11 -0.74
N LEU A 32 -29.79 -23.04 -1.42
CA LEU A 32 -28.85 -22.07 -0.90
C LEU A 32 -29.48 -20.68 -0.91
N SER A 33 -29.46 -19.99 0.24
CA SER A 33 -29.96 -18.63 0.42
C SER A 33 -28.91 -17.70 1.03
N GLY A 34 -29.11 -16.37 0.94
CA GLY A 34 -28.25 -15.36 1.58
C GLY A 34 -27.33 -14.59 0.63
N LEU A 35 -27.81 -14.16 -0.53
CA LEU A 35 -27.08 -13.33 -1.51
C LEU A 35 -25.72 -13.91 -1.95
N ALA A 36 -25.69 -15.23 -2.22
CA ALA A 36 -24.52 -15.93 -2.73
C ALA A 36 -24.22 -15.55 -4.20
N ASP A 37 -22.95 -15.26 -4.52
CA ASP A 37 -22.49 -15.12 -5.90
C ASP A 37 -22.42 -16.48 -6.62
N THR A 38 -22.03 -16.48 -7.89
CA THR A 38 -21.91 -17.71 -8.69
C THR A 38 -20.90 -18.67 -8.08
N ALA A 39 -19.75 -18.19 -7.60
CA ALA A 39 -18.72 -19.04 -7.02
C ALA A 39 -19.19 -19.73 -5.73
N VAL A 40 -19.97 -19.03 -4.89
CA VAL A 40 -20.58 -19.61 -3.69
C VAL A 40 -21.69 -20.61 -4.05
N LYS A 41 -22.46 -20.36 -5.11
CA LYS A 41 -23.48 -21.33 -5.60
C LYS A 41 -22.87 -22.63 -6.10
N GLU A 42 -21.72 -22.56 -6.75
CA GLU A 42 -20.93 -23.71 -7.22
C GLU A 42 -20.22 -24.48 -6.08
N SER A 43 -20.22 -23.96 -4.84
CA SER A 43 -19.59 -24.63 -3.69
C SER A 43 -20.14 -26.04 -3.47
N TYR A 44 -21.43 -26.24 -3.69
CA TYR A 44 -22.06 -27.57 -3.51
C TYR A 44 -21.46 -28.62 -4.44
N ASP A 45 -21.17 -28.27 -5.69
CA ASP A 45 -20.56 -29.20 -6.66
C ASP A 45 -19.13 -29.56 -6.21
N ARG A 46 -18.34 -28.57 -5.77
CA ARG A 46 -16.99 -28.82 -5.25
C ARG A 46 -17.01 -29.67 -3.96
N ILE A 47 -17.91 -29.36 -3.04
CA ILE A 47 -18.07 -30.11 -1.79
C ILE A 47 -18.50 -31.55 -2.10
N SER A 48 -19.48 -31.74 -2.99
CA SER A 48 -20.01 -33.07 -3.36
C SER A 48 -18.93 -33.95 -4.01
N ALA A 49 -17.99 -33.35 -4.76
CA ALA A 49 -16.86 -34.04 -5.34
C ALA A 49 -15.74 -34.31 -4.32
N ALA A 50 -15.53 -33.41 -3.35
CA ALA A 50 -14.47 -33.52 -2.35
C ALA A 50 -14.78 -34.54 -1.24
N LEU A 51 -16.03 -34.62 -0.78
CA LEU A 51 -16.44 -35.49 0.33
C LEU A 51 -16.08 -36.97 0.13
N PRO A 52 -16.35 -37.60 -1.04
CA PRO A 52 -15.95 -38.99 -1.29
C PRO A 52 -14.45 -39.23 -1.20
N ASN A 53 -13.64 -38.27 -1.64
CA ASN A 53 -12.19 -38.35 -1.61
C ASN A 53 -11.57 -38.31 -0.20
N VAL A 54 -12.34 -37.84 0.80
CA VAL A 54 -11.97 -37.85 2.22
C VAL A 54 -12.74 -38.89 3.03
N GLY A 55 -13.41 -39.85 2.36
CA GLY A 55 -14.06 -40.98 3.00
C GLY A 55 -15.50 -40.73 3.47
N PHE A 56 -16.14 -39.63 3.08
CA PHE A 56 -17.52 -39.30 3.44
C PHE A 56 -18.41 -39.31 2.20
N LYS A 57 -19.68 -39.68 2.37
CA LYS A 57 -20.70 -39.57 1.31
C LYS A 57 -21.45 -38.26 1.44
N THR A 58 -21.76 -37.64 0.32
CA THR A 58 -22.71 -36.52 0.29
C THR A 58 -24.06 -37.01 0.77
N PRO A 59 -24.70 -36.35 1.77
CA PRO A 59 -25.99 -36.78 2.28
C PRO A 59 -27.08 -36.78 1.20
N THR A 60 -27.77 -37.90 1.02
CA THR A 60 -28.95 -38.01 0.13
C THR A 60 -30.17 -37.52 0.92
N ALA A 61 -30.31 -36.21 1.03
CA ALA A 61 -31.31 -35.55 1.87
C ALA A 61 -31.67 -34.16 1.31
N ASN A 62 -32.76 -33.56 1.79
CA ASN A 62 -32.99 -32.12 1.56
C ASN A 62 -31.97 -31.32 2.37
N LEU A 63 -31.09 -30.64 1.68
CA LEU A 63 -30.05 -29.80 2.25
C LEU A 63 -30.41 -28.33 2.06
N THR A 64 -30.64 -27.62 3.13
CA THR A 64 -30.85 -26.16 3.12
C THR A 64 -29.70 -25.46 3.80
N ILE A 65 -29.05 -24.56 3.09
CA ILE A 65 -27.96 -23.72 3.62
C ILE A 65 -28.40 -22.26 3.54
N ASN A 66 -28.28 -21.55 4.65
CA ASN A 66 -28.54 -20.12 4.74
C ASN A 66 -27.28 -19.38 5.19
N LEU A 67 -26.89 -18.34 4.44
CA LEU A 67 -25.73 -17.48 4.73
C LEU A 67 -26.22 -16.14 5.29
N SER A 68 -26.13 -15.96 6.61
CA SER A 68 -26.61 -14.76 7.30
C SER A 68 -25.45 -13.80 7.62
N PRO A 69 -25.63 -12.47 7.53
CA PRO A 69 -26.85 -11.72 7.21
C PRO A 69 -27.18 -11.73 5.71
N ALA A 70 -28.45 -11.63 5.35
CA ALA A 70 -28.93 -11.76 3.97
C ALA A 70 -28.71 -10.50 3.10
N ASP A 71 -28.48 -9.35 3.70
CA ASP A 71 -28.22 -8.05 3.04
C ASP A 71 -26.77 -7.91 2.54
N LEU A 72 -25.85 -8.73 3.06
CA LEU A 72 -24.46 -8.75 2.65
C LEU A 72 -24.21 -9.78 1.55
N LYS A 73 -23.63 -9.37 0.43
CA LYS A 73 -23.25 -10.28 -0.66
C LYS A 73 -22.06 -11.14 -0.25
N LYS A 74 -22.16 -12.46 -0.42
CA LYS A 74 -21.09 -13.43 -0.19
C LYS A 74 -20.44 -13.76 -1.51
N GLU A 75 -19.13 -13.52 -1.61
CA GLU A 75 -18.39 -13.67 -2.85
C GLU A 75 -17.18 -14.58 -2.69
N GLY A 76 -16.93 -15.41 -3.71
CA GLY A 76 -15.76 -16.26 -3.80
C GLY A 76 -15.93 -17.63 -3.15
N SER A 77 -14.89 -18.45 -3.30
CA SER A 77 -14.89 -19.88 -2.92
C SER A 77 -14.49 -20.15 -1.47
N GLY A 78 -14.18 -19.10 -0.69
CA GLY A 78 -13.72 -19.25 0.70
C GLY A 78 -14.75 -19.86 1.66
N PHE A 79 -16.02 -19.93 1.25
CA PHE A 79 -17.10 -20.53 2.03
C PHE A 79 -17.23 -22.05 1.85
N ASP A 80 -16.45 -22.67 0.95
CA ASP A 80 -16.52 -24.11 0.71
C ASP A 80 -16.25 -24.92 1.98
N LEU A 81 -15.17 -24.58 2.68
CA LEU A 81 -14.80 -25.28 3.92
C LEU A 81 -15.89 -25.18 5.00
N PRO A 82 -16.35 -23.99 5.44
CA PRO A 82 -17.36 -23.91 6.47
C PRO A 82 -18.70 -24.52 6.05
N MET A 83 -19.07 -24.50 4.77
CA MET A 83 -20.27 -25.20 4.25
C MET A 83 -20.10 -26.72 4.34
N ALA A 84 -18.95 -27.28 3.92
CA ALA A 84 -18.68 -28.72 3.98
C ALA A 84 -18.72 -29.22 5.42
N ILE A 85 -18.09 -28.49 6.37
CA ILE A 85 -18.09 -28.81 7.79
C ILE A 85 -19.50 -28.71 8.37
N GLY A 86 -20.29 -27.70 7.96
CA GLY A 86 -21.70 -27.56 8.35
C GLY A 86 -22.57 -28.74 7.89
N ILE A 87 -22.36 -29.22 6.65
CA ILE A 87 -23.05 -30.40 6.09
C ILE A 87 -22.69 -31.65 6.89
N LEU A 88 -21.42 -31.90 7.16
CA LEU A 88 -20.97 -33.05 7.96
C LEU A 88 -21.45 -32.98 9.42
N GLY A 89 -21.49 -31.79 10.01
CA GLY A 89 -22.06 -31.59 11.35
C GLY A 89 -23.56 -31.89 11.41
N ALA A 90 -24.32 -31.41 10.39
CA ALA A 90 -25.76 -31.68 10.29
C ALA A 90 -26.08 -33.15 10.00
N ASP A 91 -25.15 -33.89 9.34
CA ASP A 91 -25.22 -35.35 9.12
C ASP A 91 -24.71 -36.17 10.32
N GLY A 92 -24.27 -35.51 11.42
CA GLY A 92 -23.81 -36.17 12.63
C GLY A 92 -22.42 -36.83 12.54
N LYS A 93 -21.59 -36.41 11.55
CA LYS A 93 -20.21 -36.90 11.33
C LYS A 93 -19.16 -36.10 12.09
N ILE A 94 -19.53 -34.93 12.59
CA ILE A 94 -18.70 -34.03 13.38
C ILE A 94 -19.46 -33.59 14.61
N ASP A 95 -18.78 -33.47 15.77
CA ASP A 95 -19.35 -32.97 16.99
C ASP A 95 -19.75 -31.48 16.84
N SER A 96 -21.05 -31.21 16.78
CA SER A 96 -21.59 -29.87 16.61
C SER A 96 -21.23 -28.90 17.73
N GLY A 97 -20.96 -29.37 18.95
CA GLY A 97 -20.59 -28.54 20.11
C GLY A 97 -19.23 -27.83 19.96
N ARG A 98 -18.37 -28.30 19.06
CA ARG A 98 -17.07 -27.66 18.76
C ARG A 98 -17.13 -26.68 17.62
N LEU A 99 -18.09 -26.79 16.70
CA LEU A 99 -18.19 -25.99 15.49
C LEU A 99 -18.35 -24.49 15.76
N GLU A 100 -19.10 -24.13 16.77
CA GLU A 100 -19.37 -22.73 17.13
C GLU A 100 -18.17 -22.01 17.76
N LYS A 101 -17.12 -22.74 18.11
CA LYS A 101 -15.92 -22.17 18.76
C LYS A 101 -14.89 -21.67 17.78
N TYR A 102 -14.97 -22.09 16.53
CA TYR A 102 -13.98 -21.80 15.51
C TYR A 102 -14.58 -21.07 14.31
N MET A 103 -13.86 -20.09 13.80
CA MET A 103 -14.14 -19.52 12.49
C MET A 103 -13.37 -20.32 11.43
N LEU A 104 -14.00 -20.59 10.28
CA LEU A 104 -13.43 -21.41 9.22
C LEU A 104 -13.45 -20.63 7.91
N ILE A 105 -12.36 -20.74 7.14
CA ILE A 105 -12.31 -20.21 5.78
C ILE A 105 -11.37 -21.07 4.93
N GLY A 106 -11.77 -21.34 3.69
CA GLY A 106 -10.94 -22.09 2.73
C GLY A 106 -11.72 -22.52 1.51
N GLU A 107 -11.06 -22.51 0.37
CA GLU A 107 -11.58 -23.10 -0.87
C GLU A 107 -11.26 -24.59 -0.91
N LEU A 108 -12.18 -25.42 -1.38
CA LEU A 108 -11.98 -26.87 -1.55
C LEU A 108 -11.61 -27.21 -2.99
N GLY A 109 -10.50 -27.96 -3.12
CA GLY A 109 -10.22 -28.73 -4.33
C GLY A 109 -11.12 -29.95 -4.41
N LEU A 110 -11.38 -30.46 -5.62
CA LEU A 110 -12.17 -31.67 -5.82
C LEU A 110 -11.55 -32.90 -5.15
N ASP A 111 -10.23 -32.86 -4.90
CA ASP A 111 -9.46 -33.88 -4.18
C ASP A 111 -9.52 -33.74 -2.64
N GLY A 112 -10.28 -32.78 -2.15
CA GLY A 112 -10.41 -32.49 -0.71
C GLY A 112 -9.30 -31.61 -0.14
N LYS A 113 -8.31 -31.16 -0.93
CA LYS A 113 -7.27 -30.24 -0.47
C LYS A 113 -7.82 -28.83 -0.27
N LEU A 114 -7.29 -28.15 0.72
CA LEU A 114 -7.59 -26.74 0.98
C LEU A 114 -6.69 -25.84 0.12
N LYS A 115 -7.29 -24.90 -0.61
CA LYS A 115 -6.61 -23.91 -1.41
C LYS A 115 -6.62 -22.55 -0.72
N PRO A 116 -5.56 -21.74 -0.92
CA PRO A 116 -5.43 -20.43 -0.30
C PRO A 116 -6.55 -19.48 -0.73
N VAL A 117 -6.95 -18.62 0.22
CA VAL A 117 -7.95 -17.56 0.02
C VAL A 117 -7.32 -16.20 0.28
N ARG A 118 -8.00 -15.14 -0.16
CA ARG A 118 -7.56 -13.75 0.06
C ARG A 118 -8.16 -13.18 1.33
N ALA A 119 -7.56 -12.07 1.80
CA ALA A 119 -8.07 -11.27 2.90
C ALA A 119 -8.20 -12.02 4.22
N VAL A 120 -7.28 -12.95 4.51
CA VAL A 120 -7.34 -13.74 5.74
C VAL A 120 -6.96 -12.90 6.97
N LEU A 121 -6.09 -11.90 6.83
CA LEU A 121 -5.72 -11.04 7.94
C LEU A 121 -6.92 -10.23 8.51
N PRO A 122 -7.74 -9.52 7.72
CA PRO A 122 -8.99 -8.92 8.22
C PRO A 122 -9.91 -9.92 8.93
N ILE A 123 -10.02 -11.15 8.40
CA ILE A 123 -10.83 -12.22 8.99
C ILE A 123 -10.28 -12.65 10.36
N ALA A 124 -8.96 -12.81 10.47
CA ALA A 124 -8.31 -13.15 11.74
C ALA A 124 -8.50 -12.04 12.80
N ILE A 125 -8.40 -10.78 12.40
CA ILE A 125 -8.68 -9.63 13.28
C ILE A 125 -10.14 -9.68 13.77
N LYS A 126 -11.08 -10.01 12.89
CA LYS A 126 -12.50 -10.13 13.23
C LYS A 126 -12.75 -11.31 14.18
N ALA A 127 -12.18 -12.48 13.90
CA ALA A 127 -12.29 -13.67 14.75
C ALA A 127 -11.82 -13.39 16.19
N ARG A 128 -10.67 -12.72 16.35
CA ARG A 128 -10.18 -12.28 17.65
C ARG A 128 -11.14 -11.31 18.35
N LYS A 129 -11.66 -10.32 17.62
CA LYS A 129 -12.57 -9.29 18.16
C LYS A 129 -13.87 -9.93 18.70
N GLU A 130 -14.35 -10.96 18.04
CA GLU A 130 -15.55 -11.71 18.45
C GLU A 130 -15.26 -12.86 19.41
N LYS A 131 -13.98 -13.03 19.83
CA LYS A 131 -13.55 -14.00 20.83
C LYS A 131 -13.78 -15.46 20.43
N PHE A 132 -13.64 -15.78 19.14
CA PHE A 132 -13.53 -17.17 18.74
C PHE A 132 -12.30 -17.82 19.40
N ASN A 133 -12.39 -19.11 19.72
CA ASN A 133 -11.26 -19.85 20.29
C ASN A 133 -10.12 -19.99 19.26
N GLY A 134 -10.45 -20.05 17.97
CA GLY A 134 -9.45 -20.11 16.91
C GLY A 134 -10.02 -19.90 15.52
N LEU A 135 -9.09 -19.81 14.58
CA LEU A 135 -9.35 -19.68 13.15
C LEU A 135 -8.69 -20.84 12.39
N ILE A 136 -9.48 -21.54 11.58
CA ILE A 136 -9.02 -22.62 10.72
C ILE A 136 -8.89 -22.09 9.29
N VAL A 137 -7.68 -22.21 8.73
CA VAL A 137 -7.31 -21.68 7.40
C VAL A 137 -6.53 -22.70 6.59
N PRO A 138 -6.44 -22.56 5.26
CA PRO A 138 -5.47 -23.30 4.47
C PRO A 138 -4.04 -23.04 4.95
N VAL A 139 -3.17 -24.07 4.90
CA VAL A 139 -1.77 -23.99 5.36
C VAL A 139 -1.01 -22.83 4.70
N ASP A 140 -1.29 -22.51 3.44
CA ASP A 140 -0.68 -21.38 2.71
C ASP A 140 -1.04 -20.00 3.31
N ASN A 141 -2.13 -19.89 4.08
CA ASN A 141 -2.58 -18.65 4.74
C ASN A 141 -2.20 -18.55 6.23
N ILE A 142 -1.60 -19.60 6.79
CA ILE A 142 -1.41 -19.69 8.25
C ILE A 142 -0.56 -18.54 8.80
N ARG A 143 0.53 -18.16 8.11
CA ARG A 143 1.44 -17.10 8.57
C ARG A 143 0.78 -15.73 8.54
N GLU A 144 -0.04 -15.45 7.53
CA GLU A 144 -0.84 -14.22 7.42
C GLU A 144 -1.83 -14.09 8.60
N ALA A 145 -2.52 -15.17 8.96
CA ALA A 145 -3.49 -15.18 10.06
C ALA A 145 -2.83 -15.13 11.43
N ALA A 146 -1.72 -15.85 11.63
CA ALA A 146 -1.01 -15.98 12.89
C ALA A 146 -0.33 -14.69 13.40
N VAL A 147 -0.31 -13.63 12.58
CA VAL A 147 0.08 -12.27 13.01
C VAL A 147 -0.81 -11.73 14.13
N VAL A 148 -2.05 -12.20 14.20
CA VAL A 148 -3.04 -11.70 15.14
C VAL A 148 -2.84 -12.37 16.50
N ASN A 149 -2.28 -11.62 17.46
CA ASN A 149 -2.07 -12.09 18.82
C ASN A 149 -3.38 -12.45 19.53
N ASN A 150 -3.35 -13.39 20.45
CA ASN A 150 -4.49 -13.87 21.22
C ASN A 150 -5.62 -14.48 20.36
N LEU A 151 -5.24 -15.19 19.31
CA LEU A 151 -6.10 -16.02 18.48
C LEU A 151 -5.30 -17.27 18.08
N ASP A 152 -5.82 -18.45 18.39
CA ASP A 152 -5.22 -19.70 17.93
C ASP A 152 -5.49 -19.89 16.43
N VAL A 153 -4.45 -20.05 15.63
CA VAL A 153 -4.58 -20.23 14.18
C VAL A 153 -4.08 -21.62 13.78
N TYR A 154 -4.96 -22.36 13.12
CA TYR A 154 -4.69 -23.73 12.67
C TYR A 154 -4.63 -23.77 11.15
N GLY A 155 -3.47 -24.12 10.60
CA GLY A 155 -3.30 -24.33 9.16
C GLY A 155 -3.57 -25.80 8.80
N MET A 156 -4.47 -26.01 7.85
CA MET A 156 -4.86 -27.35 7.40
C MET A 156 -4.55 -27.55 5.93
N GLU A 157 -4.10 -28.74 5.55
CA GLU A 157 -3.81 -29.07 4.16
C GLU A 157 -5.05 -29.56 3.41
N ASN A 158 -5.94 -30.27 4.11
CA ASN A 158 -7.10 -30.91 3.52
C ASN A 158 -8.30 -30.96 4.46
N LEU A 159 -9.45 -31.30 3.92
CA LEU A 159 -10.72 -31.41 4.67
C LEU A 159 -10.67 -32.51 5.75
N ALA A 160 -9.93 -33.61 5.53
CA ALA A 160 -9.81 -34.69 6.51
C ALA A 160 -9.09 -34.22 7.79
N ASP A 161 -8.09 -33.35 7.67
CA ASP A 161 -7.40 -32.76 8.81
C ASP A 161 -8.34 -31.89 9.66
N VAL A 162 -9.20 -31.10 9.00
CA VAL A 162 -10.20 -30.27 9.69
C VAL A 162 -11.19 -31.14 10.44
N ILE A 163 -11.66 -32.22 9.83
CA ILE A 163 -12.59 -33.18 10.46
C ILE A 163 -11.92 -33.86 11.67
N ALA A 164 -10.69 -34.32 11.53
CA ALA A 164 -9.93 -34.95 12.61
C ALA A 164 -9.70 -33.98 13.79
N PHE A 165 -9.36 -32.73 13.50
CA PHE A 165 -9.22 -31.66 14.50
C PHE A 165 -10.52 -31.41 15.27
N LEU A 166 -11.63 -31.25 14.54
CA LEU A 166 -12.94 -30.97 15.15
C LEU A 166 -13.48 -32.14 15.97
N ASN A 167 -13.18 -33.37 15.57
CA ASN A 167 -13.53 -34.58 16.32
C ASN A 167 -12.53 -34.88 17.46
N GLY A 168 -11.44 -34.13 17.58
CA GLY A 168 -10.43 -34.34 18.61
C GLY A 168 -9.59 -35.62 18.44
N THR A 169 -9.52 -36.16 17.21
CA THR A 169 -8.80 -37.41 16.89
C THR A 169 -7.36 -37.18 16.44
N GLY A 170 -6.97 -35.92 16.09
CA GLY A 170 -5.62 -35.52 15.68
C GLY A 170 -4.99 -34.57 16.68
N LYS A 171 -3.64 -34.56 16.73
CA LYS A 171 -2.88 -33.53 17.45
C LYS A 171 -2.52 -32.42 16.48
N TYR A 172 -3.14 -31.27 16.63
CA TYR A 172 -2.89 -30.06 15.87
C TYR A 172 -2.52 -28.95 16.83
N GLU A 173 -1.38 -28.33 16.59
CA GLU A 173 -0.93 -27.20 17.41
C GLU A 173 -1.19 -25.88 16.67
N PRO A 174 -1.58 -24.82 17.37
CA PRO A 174 -1.75 -23.51 16.75
C PRO A 174 -0.39 -22.97 16.31
N MET A 175 -0.36 -22.28 15.19
CA MET A 175 0.85 -21.61 14.69
C MET A 175 1.23 -20.47 15.61
N VAL A 176 2.43 -20.51 16.15
CA VAL A 176 3.02 -19.40 16.92
C VAL A 176 4.03 -18.68 16.05
N VAL A 177 3.79 -17.40 15.79
CA VAL A 177 4.72 -16.53 15.08
C VAL A 177 5.20 -15.45 16.03
N ASP A 178 6.51 -15.34 16.22
CA ASP A 178 7.09 -14.17 16.88
C ASP A 178 7.13 -13.00 15.89
N THR A 179 5.95 -12.43 15.69
CA THR A 179 5.70 -11.34 14.74
C THR A 179 6.62 -10.14 14.98
N ARG A 180 6.95 -9.84 16.25
CA ARG A 180 7.82 -8.71 16.58
C ARG A 180 9.25 -8.99 16.15
N LYS A 181 9.77 -10.17 16.46
CA LYS A 181 11.14 -10.54 16.11
C LYS A 181 11.33 -10.55 14.60
N GLU A 182 10.47 -11.25 13.85
CA GLU A 182 10.53 -11.30 12.38
C GLU A 182 10.43 -9.89 11.76
N PHE A 183 9.54 -9.06 12.28
CA PHE A 183 9.33 -7.70 11.80
C PHE A 183 10.60 -6.84 11.96
N TYR A 184 11.22 -6.83 13.14
CA TYR A 184 12.40 -6.00 13.40
C TYR A 184 13.66 -6.52 12.69
N GLU A 185 13.81 -7.82 12.51
CA GLU A 185 14.95 -8.40 11.78
C GLU A 185 14.94 -8.04 10.29
N GLN A 186 13.76 -7.91 9.68
CA GLN A 186 13.62 -7.65 8.24
C GLN A 186 13.54 -6.17 7.86
N GLN A 187 13.37 -5.26 8.83
CA GLN A 187 13.16 -3.83 8.57
C GLN A 187 14.28 -3.14 7.77
N TYR A 188 15.51 -3.58 7.96
CA TYR A 188 16.70 -2.94 7.40
C TYR A 188 17.37 -3.74 6.29
N THR A 189 16.77 -4.82 5.84
CA THR A 189 17.30 -5.69 4.78
C THR A 189 16.90 -5.12 3.42
N HIS A 190 17.72 -4.21 2.87
CA HIS A 190 17.49 -3.64 1.53
C HIS A 190 18.51 -4.19 0.54
N GLU A 191 18.05 -4.59 -0.64
CA GLU A 191 18.91 -5.08 -1.73
C GLU A 191 19.67 -3.96 -2.44
N LEU A 192 19.14 -2.72 -2.41
CA LEU A 192 19.70 -1.56 -3.08
C LEU A 192 20.18 -0.54 -2.05
N ASP A 193 21.37 0.02 -2.27
CA ASP A 193 22.01 0.98 -1.37
C ASP A 193 22.46 2.24 -2.13
N PHE A 194 22.43 3.41 -1.47
CA PHE A 194 22.89 4.68 -2.05
C PHE A 194 24.42 4.73 -2.22
N SER A 195 25.18 3.85 -1.59
CA SER A 195 26.62 3.70 -1.84
C SER A 195 26.94 3.31 -3.29
N ASP A 196 26.01 2.65 -3.99
CA ASP A 196 26.15 2.33 -5.42
C ASP A 196 26.05 3.58 -6.32
N VAL A 197 25.49 4.68 -5.81
CA VAL A 197 25.31 5.92 -6.56
C VAL A 197 26.54 6.79 -6.42
N LYS A 198 27.34 6.88 -7.47
CA LYS A 198 28.53 7.69 -7.51
C LYS A 198 28.21 9.12 -7.91
N GLY A 199 28.71 10.10 -7.15
CA GLY A 199 28.43 11.51 -7.36
C GLY A 199 26.98 11.90 -7.12
N GLN A 200 26.53 12.96 -7.78
CA GLN A 200 25.15 13.51 -7.72
C GLN A 200 24.72 13.91 -6.29
N GLU A 201 25.64 14.45 -5.49
CA GLU A 201 25.41 14.76 -4.07
C GLU A 201 24.22 15.72 -3.87
N GLY A 202 24.03 16.70 -4.79
CA GLY A 202 22.86 17.58 -4.76
C GLY A 202 21.53 16.82 -4.89
N VAL A 203 21.46 15.80 -5.76
CA VAL A 203 20.26 14.98 -5.92
C VAL A 203 20.03 14.10 -4.70
N LYS A 204 21.09 13.49 -4.14
CA LYS A 204 21.01 12.72 -2.90
C LYS A 204 20.50 13.58 -1.74
N ARG A 205 20.98 14.84 -1.63
CA ARG A 205 20.51 15.79 -0.61
C ARG A 205 19.01 16.06 -0.73
N VAL A 206 18.50 16.28 -1.96
CA VAL A 206 17.07 16.49 -2.18
C VAL A 206 16.26 15.24 -1.81
N LEU A 207 16.75 14.05 -2.15
CA LEU A 207 16.09 12.79 -1.78
C LEU A 207 16.11 12.55 -0.27
N GLU A 208 17.17 12.95 0.43
CA GLU A 208 17.24 12.96 1.90
C GLU A 208 16.17 13.89 2.49
N VAL A 209 16.06 15.12 1.99
CA VAL A 209 15.02 16.08 2.41
C VAL A 209 13.62 15.53 2.13
N ALA A 210 13.42 14.94 0.95
CA ALA A 210 12.16 14.31 0.57
C ALA A 210 11.78 13.17 1.53
N ALA A 211 12.73 12.30 1.87
CA ALA A 211 12.53 11.19 2.80
C ALA A 211 12.24 11.69 4.23
N ALA A 212 12.97 12.72 4.69
CA ALA A 212 12.80 13.29 6.01
C ALA A 212 11.44 13.96 6.21
N GLY A 213 10.95 14.70 5.22
CA GLY A 213 9.67 15.43 5.29
C GLY A 213 8.47 14.70 4.68
N SER A 214 8.67 13.54 4.06
CA SER A 214 7.65 12.84 3.23
C SER A 214 7.15 13.72 2.07
N HIS A 215 8.08 14.45 1.44
CA HIS A 215 7.78 15.36 0.33
C HIS A 215 7.68 14.61 -0.99
N ASN A 216 6.73 15.04 -1.82
CA ASN A 216 6.62 14.57 -3.19
C ASN A 216 7.72 15.16 -4.05
N VAL A 217 8.31 14.34 -4.94
CA VAL A 217 9.48 14.75 -5.74
C VAL A 217 9.34 14.40 -7.22
N CYS A 218 9.77 15.30 -8.10
CA CYS A 218 9.90 15.06 -9.53
C CYS A 218 11.38 15.16 -9.94
N LEU A 219 11.90 14.05 -10.48
CA LEU A 219 13.27 13.96 -11.02
C LEU A 219 13.26 14.25 -12.52
N ILE A 220 14.00 15.25 -12.96
CA ILE A 220 14.04 15.70 -14.35
C ILE A 220 15.46 15.59 -14.87
N GLY A 221 15.63 15.00 -16.03
CA GLY A 221 16.97 14.90 -16.62
C GLY A 221 16.98 14.05 -17.89
N PRO A 222 18.09 14.06 -18.63
CA PRO A 222 18.20 13.31 -19.87
C PRO A 222 18.14 11.80 -19.65
N PRO A 223 17.91 11.02 -20.71
CA PRO A 223 17.99 9.57 -20.64
C PRO A 223 19.35 9.11 -20.09
N GLY A 224 19.36 8.07 -19.26
CA GLY A 224 20.61 7.55 -18.68
C GLY A 224 21.19 8.34 -17.50
N SER A 225 20.55 9.42 -17.04
CA SER A 225 21.04 10.21 -15.89
C SER A 225 20.86 9.53 -14.50
N GLY A 226 20.23 8.35 -14.44
CA GLY A 226 20.10 7.58 -13.19
C GLY A 226 18.84 7.86 -12.37
N LYS A 227 17.84 8.58 -12.90
CA LYS A 227 16.59 8.93 -12.20
C LYS A 227 15.89 7.73 -11.55
N SER A 228 15.59 6.71 -12.36
CA SER A 228 14.90 5.49 -11.90
C SER A 228 15.76 4.66 -10.93
N MET A 229 17.09 4.69 -11.11
CA MET A 229 18.06 4.04 -10.22
C MET A 229 18.01 4.65 -8.81
N MET A 230 17.98 5.99 -8.72
CA MET A 230 17.88 6.70 -7.43
C MET A 230 16.51 6.54 -6.79
N ALA A 231 15.42 6.62 -7.56
CA ALA A 231 14.07 6.40 -7.05
C ALA A 231 13.91 5.03 -6.40
N LYS A 232 14.45 3.97 -7.01
CA LYS A 232 14.40 2.60 -6.47
C LYS A 232 15.18 2.42 -5.16
N ARG A 233 16.14 3.31 -4.85
CA ARG A 233 16.91 3.29 -3.60
C ARG A 233 16.28 4.08 -2.47
N LEU A 234 15.28 4.92 -2.76
CA LEU A 234 14.57 5.71 -1.73
C LEU A 234 14.04 4.89 -0.54
N PRO A 235 13.48 3.68 -0.72
CA PRO A 235 13.04 2.88 0.43
C PRO A 235 14.15 2.62 1.45
N SER A 236 15.41 2.53 1.02
CA SER A 236 16.55 2.25 1.91
C SER A 236 16.91 3.39 2.86
N ILE A 237 16.47 4.62 2.58
CA ILE A 237 16.70 5.79 3.43
C ILE A 237 15.45 6.29 4.16
N LEU A 238 14.27 5.72 3.88
CA LEU A 238 13.05 6.04 4.62
C LEU A 238 13.12 5.53 6.07
N PRO A 239 12.42 6.18 7.01
CA PRO A 239 12.24 5.64 8.34
C PRO A 239 11.56 4.27 8.27
N PRO A 240 11.90 3.32 9.15
CA PRO A 240 11.25 2.02 9.18
C PRO A 240 9.74 2.17 9.45
N LEU A 241 8.96 1.16 9.05
CA LEU A 241 7.55 1.10 9.41
C LEU A 241 7.40 0.92 10.93
N SER A 242 6.42 1.57 11.53
CA SER A 242 5.91 1.17 12.83
C SER A 242 5.08 -0.12 12.70
N LEU A 243 4.86 -0.82 13.81
CA LEU A 243 4.03 -2.03 13.80
C LEU A 243 2.59 -1.74 13.33
N ALA A 244 2.05 -0.57 13.67
CA ALA A 244 0.73 -0.13 13.25
C ALA A 244 0.67 0.13 11.74
N GLU A 245 1.63 0.88 11.18
CA GLU A 245 1.75 1.09 9.73
C GLU A 245 1.93 -0.23 8.98
N SER A 246 2.73 -1.15 9.51
CA SER A 246 2.95 -2.47 8.94
C SER A 246 1.66 -3.29 8.87
N LEU A 247 0.89 -3.32 9.96
CA LEU A 247 -0.39 -4.04 10.02
C LEU A 247 -1.40 -3.48 9.01
N GLU A 248 -1.55 -2.15 8.95
CA GLU A 248 -2.45 -1.48 8.00
C GLU A 248 -2.05 -1.75 6.55
N THR A 249 -0.76 -1.64 6.25
CA THR A 249 -0.20 -1.95 4.92
C THR A 249 -0.43 -3.42 4.55
N THR A 250 -0.19 -4.33 5.51
CA THR A 250 -0.39 -5.77 5.29
C THR A 250 -1.86 -6.11 5.04
N GLN A 251 -2.81 -5.45 5.73
CA GLN A 251 -4.24 -5.63 5.46
C GLN A 251 -4.62 -5.26 4.02
N ILE A 252 -4.10 -4.13 3.51
CA ILE A 252 -4.36 -3.71 2.12
C ILE A 252 -3.84 -4.76 1.13
N HIS A 253 -2.61 -5.24 1.34
CA HIS A 253 -1.99 -6.25 0.48
C HIS A 253 -2.67 -7.62 0.58
N SER A 254 -3.16 -8.00 1.77
CA SER A 254 -3.96 -9.20 2.02
C SER A 254 -5.25 -9.17 1.19
N VAL A 255 -6.02 -8.07 1.29
CA VAL A 255 -7.26 -7.88 0.51
C VAL A 255 -6.99 -7.90 -0.98
N ALA A 256 -5.91 -7.27 -1.43
CA ALA A 256 -5.49 -7.28 -2.84
C ALA A 256 -5.03 -8.66 -3.33
N GLY A 257 -4.78 -9.62 -2.45
CA GLY A 257 -4.16 -10.91 -2.77
C GLY A 257 -2.72 -10.77 -3.29
N LYS A 258 -2.01 -9.76 -2.79
CA LYS A 258 -0.61 -9.44 -3.16
C LYS A 258 0.39 -9.77 -2.05
N LEU A 259 -0.06 -10.41 -0.98
CA LEU A 259 0.82 -10.90 0.08
C LEU A 259 1.51 -12.19 -0.36
N GLY A 260 2.82 -12.29 -0.15
CA GLY A 260 3.58 -13.51 -0.45
C GLY A 260 3.21 -14.67 0.49
N LYS A 261 3.33 -15.93 0.04
CA LYS A 261 2.96 -17.13 0.82
C LYS A 261 3.63 -17.23 2.19
N ASN A 262 4.85 -16.71 2.34
CA ASN A 262 5.65 -16.81 3.56
C ASN A 262 5.77 -15.47 4.31
N VAL A 263 4.97 -14.48 3.97
CA VAL A 263 5.00 -13.15 4.61
C VAL A 263 3.96 -13.11 5.72
N SER A 264 4.41 -12.86 6.93
CA SER A 264 3.55 -12.58 8.10
C SER A 264 3.12 -11.13 8.12
N LEU A 265 4.09 -10.21 8.16
CA LEU A 265 3.89 -8.76 8.08
C LEU A 265 4.80 -8.15 7.00
N ILE A 266 4.31 -7.10 6.35
CA ILE A 266 5.16 -6.26 5.51
C ILE A 266 6.05 -5.43 6.42
N SER A 267 7.35 -5.70 6.40
CA SER A 267 8.35 -5.05 7.26
C SER A 267 9.03 -3.86 6.60
N GLN A 268 8.98 -3.77 5.28
CA GLN A 268 9.57 -2.70 4.49
C GLN A 268 8.49 -1.83 3.85
N ARG A 269 8.80 -0.54 3.65
CA ARG A 269 7.87 0.38 2.96
C ARG A 269 7.67 -0.07 1.51
N PRO A 270 6.42 -0.25 1.05
CA PRO A 270 6.14 -0.66 -0.32
C PRO A 270 6.72 0.32 -1.34
N PHE A 271 7.29 -0.21 -2.42
CA PHE A 271 7.69 0.55 -3.59
C PHE A 271 6.86 0.08 -4.79
N ARG A 272 5.92 0.93 -5.23
CA ARG A 272 5.05 0.62 -6.36
C ARG A 272 5.48 1.43 -7.58
N SER A 273 5.76 0.74 -8.66
CA SER A 273 6.20 1.36 -9.93
C SER A 273 5.38 0.79 -11.09
N PRO A 274 4.13 1.26 -11.26
CA PRO A 274 3.29 0.81 -12.35
C PRO A 274 3.80 1.34 -13.70
N HIS A 275 3.59 0.57 -14.76
CA HIS A 275 3.92 0.98 -16.11
C HIS A 275 2.95 2.08 -16.61
N HIS A 276 3.39 2.96 -17.49
CA HIS A 276 2.60 4.11 -17.99
C HIS A 276 1.32 3.69 -18.76
N THR A 277 1.24 2.43 -19.24
CA THR A 277 0.02 1.87 -19.86
C THR A 277 -1.08 1.49 -18.86
N LEU A 278 -0.84 1.70 -17.56
CA LEU A 278 -1.80 1.36 -16.52
C LEU A 278 -3.12 2.13 -16.71
N SER A 279 -4.25 1.43 -16.58
CA SER A 279 -5.57 2.05 -16.62
C SER A 279 -5.88 2.84 -15.34
N GLN A 280 -6.79 3.82 -15.44
CA GLN A 280 -7.30 4.58 -14.30
C GLN A 280 -7.81 3.64 -13.17
N VAL A 281 -8.58 2.60 -13.52
CA VAL A 281 -9.12 1.64 -12.54
C VAL A 281 -8.02 0.84 -11.86
N ALA A 282 -6.97 0.47 -12.56
CA ALA A 282 -5.84 -0.22 -11.93
C ALA A 282 -5.03 0.72 -11.02
N MET A 283 -4.96 2.03 -11.33
CA MET A 283 -4.32 3.03 -10.48
C MET A 283 -5.10 3.23 -9.16
N THR A 284 -6.41 3.48 -9.25
CA THR A 284 -7.25 3.84 -8.09
C THR A 284 -7.89 2.63 -7.40
N GLY A 285 -8.03 1.53 -8.10
CA GLY A 285 -8.85 0.41 -7.69
C GLY A 285 -10.29 0.51 -8.20
N GLY A 286 -11.12 -0.46 -7.85
CA GLY A 286 -12.54 -0.35 -8.15
C GLY A 286 -13.08 -1.31 -9.19
N THR A 287 -12.56 -2.50 -9.31
CA THR A 287 -13.25 -3.61 -10.02
C THR A 287 -14.64 -3.88 -9.41
N THR A 288 -15.38 -4.83 -9.90
CA THR A 288 -16.69 -5.23 -9.33
C THR A 288 -16.62 -5.55 -7.83
N LYS A 289 -15.46 -5.96 -7.34
CA LYS A 289 -15.18 -6.28 -5.92
C LYS A 289 -14.58 -5.10 -5.14
N ALA A 290 -14.57 -3.88 -5.68
CA ALA A 290 -13.92 -2.69 -5.09
C ALA A 290 -12.51 -2.94 -4.55
N MET A 291 -11.71 -3.71 -5.29
CA MET A 291 -10.33 -4.04 -4.90
C MET A 291 -9.44 -2.79 -4.86
N PRO A 292 -8.46 -2.73 -3.96
CA PRO A 292 -7.51 -1.61 -3.89
C PRO A 292 -6.64 -1.56 -5.15
N GLY A 293 -6.32 -0.34 -5.60
CA GLY A 293 -5.41 -0.09 -6.74
C GLY A 293 -3.98 0.22 -6.29
N GLU A 294 -3.13 0.62 -7.24
CA GLU A 294 -1.71 0.92 -6.99
C GLU A 294 -1.51 2.03 -5.94
N VAL A 295 -2.40 3.05 -5.89
CA VAL A 295 -2.33 4.11 -4.88
C VAL A 295 -2.50 3.58 -3.46
N SER A 296 -3.39 2.61 -3.27
CA SER A 296 -3.60 1.97 -1.96
C SER A 296 -2.50 0.96 -1.65
N LEU A 297 -1.99 0.23 -2.65
CA LEU A 297 -0.85 -0.68 -2.49
C LEU A 297 0.46 0.05 -2.16
N ALA A 298 0.56 1.34 -2.51
CA ALA A 298 1.69 2.20 -2.14
C ALA A 298 1.57 2.80 -0.73
N HIS A 299 0.48 2.53 -0.01
CA HIS A 299 0.24 3.08 1.32
C HIS A 299 1.43 2.85 2.26
N ASN A 300 1.81 3.88 3.03
CA ASN A 300 2.99 3.94 3.90
C ASN A 300 4.33 3.71 3.17
N GLY A 301 4.35 3.85 1.84
CA GLY A 301 5.50 3.61 0.99
C GLY A 301 5.67 4.67 -0.08
N ILE A 302 6.07 4.24 -1.28
CA ILE A 302 6.37 5.08 -2.43
C ILE A 302 5.53 4.64 -3.63
N LEU A 303 4.89 5.61 -4.29
CA LEU A 303 4.36 5.46 -5.63
C LEU A 303 5.31 6.16 -6.61
N PHE A 304 6.02 5.38 -7.41
CA PHE A 304 6.94 5.88 -8.42
C PHE A 304 6.35 5.79 -9.81
N LEU A 305 6.21 6.92 -10.49
CA LEU A 305 5.80 7.00 -11.90
C LEU A 305 6.98 7.41 -12.77
N ASP A 306 7.56 6.43 -13.45
CA ASP A 306 8.60 6.68 -14.44
C ASP A 306 8.00 7.21 -15.74
N GLU A 307 8.69 8.10 -16.43
CA GLU A 307 8.19 8.74 -17.65
C GLU A 307 6.81 9.40 -17.48
N LEU A 308 6.67 10.23 -16.47
CA LEU A 308 5.39 10.84 -16.05
C LEU A 308 4.53 11.38 -17.21
N PRO A 309 5.05 12.09 -18.24
CA PRO A 309 4.25 12.60 -19.35
C PRO A 309 3.73 11.52 -20.32
N GLU A 310 4.15 10.26 -20.16
CA GLU A 310 3.67 9.15 -21.01
C GLU A 310 2.39 8.49 -20.45
N PHE A 311 2.06 8.74 -19.18
CA PHE A 311 0.78 8.33 -18.62
C PHE A 311 -0.38 9.09 -19.26
N SER A 312 -1.54 8.42 -19.37
CA SER A 312 -2.75 9.09 -19.85
C SER A 312 -3.14 10.24 -18.91
N LYS A 313 -3.65 11.34 -19.46
CA LYS A 313 -4.13 12.47 -18.67
C LYS A 313 -5.16 12.05 -17.63
N GLN A 314 -6.06 11.13 -17.98
CA GLN A 314 -7.07 10.60 -17.07
C GLN A 314 -6.44 9.86 -15.88
N THR A 315 -5.39 9.04 -16.12
CA THR A 315 -4.67 8.32 -15.06
C THR A 315 -3.91 9.28 -14.14
N LEU A 316 -3.38 10.39 -14.64
CA LEU A 316 -2.72 11.40 -13.81
C LEU A 316 -3.70 12.23 -12.98
N GLU A 317 -4.86 12.61 -13.54
CA GLU A 317 -5.84 13.43 -12.83
C GLU A 317 -6.45 12.72 -11.61
N VAL A 318 -6.59 11.40 -11.63
CA VAL A 318 -7.12 10.66 -10.47
C VAL A 318 -6.17 10.62 -9.26
N LEU A 319 -4.89 10.96 -9.45
CA LEU A 319 -3.92 11.06 -8.35
C LEU A 319 -4.13 12.30 -7.48
N ARG A 320 -4.88 13.30 -7.95
CA ARG A 320 -5.06 14.56 -7.24
C ARG A 320 -5.72 14.37 -5.87
N GLN A 321 -6.77 13.56 -5.80
CA GLN A 321 -7.46 13.28 -4.55
C GLN A 321 -6.57 12.48 -3.57
N PRO A 322 -5.96 11.34 -3.96
CA PRO A 322 -5.06 10.60 -3.07
C PRO A 322 -3.90 11.43 -2.51
N LEU A 323 -3.32 12.31 -3.31
CA LEU A 323 -2.21 13.18 -2.89
C LEU A 323 -2.63 14.26 -1.88
N GLU A 324 -3.91 14.64 -1.85
CA GLU A 324 -4.45 15.64 -0.94
C GLU A 324 -5.07 15.00 0.31
N ASP A 325 -6.01 14.07 0.09
CA ASP A 325 -6.83 13.47 1.16
C ASP A 325 -6.18 12.25 1.82
N ARG A 326 -5.14 11.64 1.19
CA ARG A 326 -4.46 10.40 1.62
C ARG A 326 -5.39 9.23 1.81
N LYS A 327 -6.50 9.26 1.14
CA LYS A 327 -7.49 8.21 1.06
C LYS A 327 -8.17 8.24 -0.28
N ILE A 328 -8.70 7.10 -0.68
CA ILE A 328 -9.50 6.98 -1.88
C ILE A 328 -10.81 6.30 -1.57
N ILE A 329 -11.91 6.83 -2.12
CA ILE A 329 -13.24 6.28 -1.96
C ILE A 329 -13.64 5.62 -3.27
N ILE A 330 -13.91 4.32 -3.20
CA ILE A 330 -14.40 3.53 -4.32
C ILE A 330 -15.90 3.29 -4.12
N SER A 331 -16.73 4.02 -4.86
CA SER A 331 -18.18 3.88 -4.81
C SER A 331 -18.68 2.96 -5.93
N ARG A 332 -19.55 2.02 -5.57
CA ARG A 332 -20.28 1.10 -6.45
C ARG A 332 -21.75 1.10 -6.08
N ALA A 333 -22.60 0.51 -6.93
CA ALA A 333 -24.04 0.54 -6.73
C ALA A 333 -24.49 0.06 -5.35
N ASN A 334 -23.79 -0.93 -4.77
CA ASN A 334 -24.21 -1.58 -3.52
C ASN A 334 -23.34 -1.21 -2.30
N TYR A 335 -22.20 -0.56 -2.47
CA TYR A 335 -21.30 -0.22 -1.37
C TYR A 335 -20.31 0.89 -1.73
N SER A 336 -19.83 1.58 -0.73
CA SER A 336 -18.74 2.54 -0.82
C SER A 336 -17.63 2.10 0.14
N VAL A 337 -16.42 2.00 -0.38
CA VAL A 337 -15.25 1.54 0.37
C VAL A 337 -14.20 2.62 0.37
N GLU A 338 -13.67 2.92 1.55
CA GLU A 338 -12.53 3.83 1.72
C GLU A 338 -11.25 3.01 1.94
N TYR A 339 -10.20 3.33 1.16
CA TYR A 339 -8.86 2.80 1.36
C TYR A 339 -7.89 3.92 1.72
N PRO A 340 -7.03 3.74 2.72
CA PRO A 340 -5.93 4.65 2.99
C PRO A 340 -4.92 4.58 1.84
N CYS A 341 -4.33 5.72 1.49
CA CYS A 341 -3.32 5.84 0.45
C CYS A 341 -2.32 6.96 0.76
N SER A 342 -1.79 6.95 1.98
CA SER A 342 -0.73 7.86 2.39
C SER A 342 0.61 7.34 1.85
N PHE A 343 1.07 7.88 0.74
CA PHE A 343 2.33 7.50 0.10
C PHE A 343 3.16 8.74 -0.24
N MET A 344 4.46 8.55 -0.41
CA MET A 344 5.36 9.52 -1.01
C MET A 344 5.29 9.38 -2.53
N PHE A 345 4.89 10.43 -3.23
CA PHE A 345 4.84 10.44 -4.68
C PHE A 345 6.20 10.81 -5.25
N VAL A 346 6.74 9.93 -6.08
CA VAL A 346 7.99 10.14 -6.80
C VAL A 346 7.70 10.00 -8.28
N ALA A 347 8.10 10.99 -9.05
CA ALA A 347 7.97 10.97 -10.50
C ALA A 347 9.32 11.14 -11.17
N SER A 348 9.49 10.59 -12.36
CA SER A 348 10.61 10.93 -13.22
C SER A 348 10.11 11.38 -14.59
N MET A 349 10.84 12.28 -15.22
CA MET A 349 10.55 12.71 -16.59
C MET A 349 11.80 13.20 -17.31
N ASN A 350 11.75 13.19 -18.63
CA ASN A 350 12.72 13.88 -19.44
C ASN A 350 12.35 15.36 -19.58
N PRO A 351 13.31 16.25 -19.86
CA PRO A 351 13.03 17.68 -20.01
C PRO A 351 12.23 18.04 -21.28
N CYS A 352 12.23 17.16 -22.28
CA CYS A 352 11.51 17.33 -23.54
C CYS A 352 11.33 15.96 -24.22
N PRO A 353 10.59 15.86 -25.36
CA PRO A 353 10.40 14.58 -26.05
C PRO A 353 11.69 13.89 -26.49
N CYS A 354 12.72 14.62 -26.95
CA CYS A 354 14.01 14.01 -27.29
C CYS A 354 14.91 13.74 -26.08
N GLY A 355 14.62 14.35 -24.93
CA GLY A 355 15.31 14.14 -23.65
C GLY A 355 16.50 15.05 -23.39
N TYR A 356 16.90 15.94 -24.34
CA TYR A 356 18.16 16.67 -24.26
C TYR A 356 18.01 18.20 -24.14
N TYR A 357 16.83 18.71 -23.82
CA TYR A 357 16.64 20.13 -23.58
C TYR A 357 17.44 20.59 -22.34
N GLY A 358 18.32 21.60 -22.57
CA GLY A 358 19.23 22.08 -21.52
C GLY A 358 20.46 21.20 -21.27
N ASP A 359 20.67 20.13 -22.05
CA ASP A 359 21.86 19.28 -21.92
C ASP A 359 23.08 19.99 -22.57
N PRO A 360 24.21 20.15 -21.83
CA PRO A 360 25.39 20.82 -22.37
C PRO A 360 26.14 19.99 -23.40
N THR A 361 25.89 18.68 -23.47
CA THR A 361 26.64 17.73 -24.31
C THR A 361 25.90 17.28 -25.56
N HIS A 362 24.57 17.37 -25.55
CA HIS A 362 23.70 16.93 -26.63
C HIS A 362 22.77 18.05 -27.09
N HIS A 363 22.69 18.28 -28.39
CA HIS A 363 21.79 19.29 -28.94
C HIS A 363 20.32 18.82 -28.92
N CYS A 364 19.44 19.64 -28.35
CA CYS A 364 17.99 19.38 -28.36
C CYS A 364 17.44 19.70 -29.78
N VAL A 365 16.70 18.75 -30.35
CA VAL A 365 16.05 18.91 -31.67
C VAL A 365 14.58 19.31 -31.61
N CYS A 366 14.04 19.49 -30.40
CA CYS A 366 12.64 19.82 -30.20
C CYS A 366 12.36 21.30 -30.41
N THR A 367 11.27 21.61 -31.08
CA THR A 367 10.77 22.99 -31.15
C THR A 367 10.16 23.42 -29.83
N PRO A 368 10.10 24.75 -29.51
CA PRO A 368 9.46 25.24 -28.28
C PRO A 368 8.01 24.75 -28.13
N GLY A 369 7.24 24.69 -29.23
CA GLY A 369 5.86 24.18 -29.20
C GLY A 369 5.77 22.68 -28.90
N GLN A 370 6.75 21.86 -29.26
CA GLN A 370 6.82 20.46 -28.91
C GLN A 370 7.11 20.28 -27.41
N ILE A 371 8.06 21.06 -26.89
CA ILE A 371 8.39 21.05 -25.44
C ILE A 371 7.18 21.45 -24.62
N GLN A 372 6.52 22.56 -24.98
CA GLN A 372 5.33 23.03 -24.26
C GLN A 372 4.19 22.01 -24.30
N ARG A 373 3.94 21.38 -25.46
CA ARG A 373 2.93 20.32 -25.59
C ARG A 373 3.27 19.09 -24.75
N TYR A 374 4.53 18.73 -24.64
CA TYR A 374 4.99 17.61 -23.81
C TYR A 374 4.77 17.90 -22.33
N LEU A 375 5.14 19.08 -21.86
CA LEU A 375 4.96 19.49 -20.46
C LEU A 375 3.49 19.67 -20.10
N SER A 376 2.65 20.16 -21.02
CA SER A 376 1.21 20.36 -20.79
C SER A 376 0.40 19.06 -20.62
N LYS A 377 1.01 17.90 -20.87
CA LYS A 377 0.40 16.61 -20.52
C LYS A 377 0.20 16.47 -18.99
N ILE A 378 1.06 17.12 -18.21
CA ILE A 378 0.96 17.17 -16.75
C ILE A 378 0.18 18.44 -16.40
N SER A 379 -0.93 18.29 -15.71
CA SER A 379 -1.73 19.47 -15.31
C SER A 379 -1.05 20.30 -14.23
N GLY A 380 -1.23 21.62 -14.28
CA GLY A 380 -0.77 22.54 -13.24
C GLY A 380 -1.17 22.09 -11.82
N PRO A 381 -2.45 21.74 -11.58
CA PRO A 381 -2.89 21.24 -10.27
C PRO A 381 -2.17 19.97 -9.79
N LEU A 382 -1.68 19.09 -10.67
CA LEU A 382 -0.86 17.94 -10.27
C LEU A 382 0.56 18.39 -9.93
N MET A 383 1.16 19.26 -10.75
CA MET A 383 2.49 19.84 -10.46
C MET A 383 2.51 20.62 -9.14
N ASP A 384 1.44 21.35 -8.83
CA ASP A 384 1.28 22.03 -7.55
C ASP A 384 1.35 21.09 -6.33
N ARG A 385 1.15 19.79 -6.50
CA ARG A 385 1.21 18.78 -5.42
C ARG A 385 2.57 18.12 -5.29
N ILE A 386 3.50 18.46 -6.16
CA ILE A 386 4.90 18.02 -6.07
C ILE A 386 5.69 19.11 -5.34
N ASP A 387 6.33 18.76 -4.24
CA ASP A 387 7.02 19.72 -3.38
C ASP A 387 8.42 20.09 -3.91
N LEU A 388 9.11 19.11 -4.50
CA LEU A 388 10.51 19.20 -4.90
C LEU A 388 10.68 18.86 -6.38
N HIS A 389 11.36 19.71 -7.10
CA HIS A 389 11.74 19.53 -8.50
C HIS A 389 13.26 19.47 -8.60
N VAL A 390 13.79 18.37 -9.10
CA VAL A 390 15.23 18.07 -9.08
C VAL A 390 15.74 17.83 -10.50
N GLU A 391 16.70 18.63 -10.90
CA GLU A 391 17.45 18.37 -12.13
C GLU A 391 18.53 17.32 -11.86
N VAL A 392 18.50 16.23 -12.63
CA VAL A 392 19.43 15.10 -12.50
C VAL A 392 20.40 15.13 -13.67
N PRO A 393 21.62 15.65 -13.50
CA PRO A 393 22.60 15.74 -14.57
C PRO A 393 23.18 14.36 -14.90
N VAL A 394 23.68 14.19 -16.11
CA VAL A 394 24.48 13.03 -16.49
C VAL A 394 25.85 13.12 -15.84
N VAL A 395 26.30 12.04 -15.22
CA VAL A 395 27.68 11.92 -14.72
C VAL A 395 28.57 11.42 -15.86
N PRO A 396 29.62 12.15 -16.26
CA PRO A 396 30.52 11.74 -17.34
C PRO A 396 31.20 10.39 -17.00
N PHE A 397 31.34 9.53 -18.01
CA PHE A 397 31.94 8.18 -17.81
C PHE A 397 33.35 8.24 -17.22
N LYS A 398 34.14 9.25 -17.59
CA LYS A 398 35.51 9.46 -17.04
C LYS A 398 35.51 9.67 -15.52
N ASP A 399 34.43 10.28 -15.01
CA ASP A 399 34.30 10.57 -13.57
C ASP A 399 33.77 9.35 -12.83
N LEU A 400 32.82 8.60 -13.41
CA LEU A 400 32.26 7.38 -12.82
C LEU A 400 33.32 6.33 -12.48
N SER A 401 34.38 6.20 -13.30
CA SER A 401 35.46 5.23 -13.09
C SER A 401 36.39 5.59 -11.93
N LYS A 402 36.49 6.90 -11.58
CA LYS A 402 37.42 7.43 -10.57
C LYS A 402 36.75 7.79 -9.25
N MET A 403 35.43 7.96 -9.23
CA MET A 403 34.69 8.32 -8.02
C MET A 403 34.65 7.18 -7.02
N ALA A 404 34.83 7.52 -5.74
CA ALA A 404 34.60 6.63 -4.61
C ALA A 404 33.11 6.20 -4.56
N PRO A 405 32.80 5.09 -3.88
CA PRO A 405 31.42 4.74 -3.55
C PRO A 405 30.70 5.91 -2.88
N GLY A 406 29.39 6.01 -3.09
CA GLY A 406 28.57 7.03 -2.44
C GLY A 406 28.43 6.79 -0.93
N GLU A 407 27.76 7.70 -0.25
CA GLU A 407 27.43 7.57 1.16
C GLU A 407 26.44 6.38 1.35
N PRO A 408 26.66 5.49 2.35
CA PRO A 408 25.77 4.38 2.63
C PRO A 408 24.35 4.83 3.00
N SER A 409 23.35 4.09 2.56
CA SER A 409 21.94 4.36 2.91
C SER A 409 21.70 4.38 4.41
N SER A 410 22.43 3.59 5.19
CA SER A 410 22.33 3.58 6.67
C SER A 410 22.62 4.93 7.28
N THR A 411 23.68 5.62 6.83
CA THR A 411 24.08 6.93 7.35
C THR A 411 23.04 8.01 7.00
N ILE A 412 22.54 8.02 5.76
CA ILE A 412 21.48 8.93 5.34
C ILE A 412 20.21 8.66 6.15
N ARG A 413 19.83 7.41 6.30
CA ARG A 413 18.64 6.99 7.07
C ARG A 413 18.70 7.42 8.53
N GLU A 414 19.87 7.37 9.18
CA GLU A 414 20.02 7.85 10.55
C GLU A 414 19.70 9.34 10.69
N ARG A 415 20.14 10.19 9.73
CA ARG A 415 19.78 11.61 9.70
C ARG A 415 18.28 11.81 9.48
N VAL A 416 17.70 11.06 8.56
CA VAL A 416 16.26 11.06 8.28
C VAL A 416 15.46 10.66 9.51
N ILE A 417 15.87 9.60 10.23
CA ILE A 417 15.20 9.14 11.46
C ILE A 417 15.27 10.21 12.56
N ARG A 418 16.42 10.89 12.72
CA ARG A 418 16.54 11.98 13.71
C ARG A 418 15.56 13.13 13.39
N ALA A 419 15.49 13.57 12.13
CA ALA A 419 14.54 14.60 11.72
C ALA A 419 13.08 14.16 11.92
N ARG A 420 12.76 12.88 11.63
CA ARG A 420 11.42 12.34 11.86
C ARG A 420 11.02 12.30 13.34
N LYS A 421 11.93 11.96 14.23
CA LYS A 421 11.66 12.00 15.68
C LYS A 421 11.27 13.40 16.16
N ILE A 422 11.93 14.44 15.64
CA ILE A 422 11.55 15.84 15.93
C ILE A 422 10.12 16.13 15.44
N GLN A 423 9.76 15.64 14.25
CA GLN A 423 8.43 15.82 13.70
C GLN A 423 7.37 15.01 14.46
N GLU A 424 7.66 13.78 14.87
CA GLU A 424 6.77 12.95 15.68
C GLU A 424 6.43 13.63 17.01
N GLU A 425 7.41 14.17 17.72
CA GLU A 425 7.15 14.92 18.96
C GLU A 425 6.36 16.21 18.70
N ARG A 426 6.69 16.95 17.62
CA ARG A 426 5.98 18.16 17.21
C ARG A 426 4.52 17.89 16.91
N PHE A 427 4.20 16.80 16.20
CA PHE A 427 2.86 16.49 15.74
C PHE A 427 2.07 15.55 16.65
N LYS A 428 2.62 15.12 17.77
CA LYS A 428 1.96 14.25 18.75
C LYS A 428 0.53 14.73 19.16
N PRO A 429 0.25 16.05 19.29
CA PRO A 429 -1.11 16.53 19.56
C PRO A 429 -2.06 16.47 18.36
N PHE A 430 -1.56 16.23 17.14
CA PHE A 430 -2.33 16.37 15.89
C PHE A 430 -2.56 15.01 15.25
N LYS A 431 -3.79 14.50 15.30
CA LYS A 431 -4.15 13.22 14.67
C LYS A 431 -3.97 13.26 13.14
N GLY A 432 -3.33 12.25 12.58
CA GLY A 432 -3.17 12.07 11.13
C GLY A 432 -2.06 12.92 10.48
N VAL A 433 -1.23 13.61 11.28
CA VAL A 433 -0.06 14.35 10.81
C VAL A 433 1.19 13.70 11.37
N TYR A 434 2.07 13.22 10.50
CA TYR A 434 3.28 12.47 10.87
C TYR A 434 4.57 13.07 10.27
N ALA A 435 4.43 13.99 9.31
CA ALA A 435 5.57 14.58 8.61
C ALA A 435 5.28 16.02 8.18
N ASN A 436 6.32 16.81 7.94
CA ASN A 436 6.20 18.22 7.59
C ASN A 436 5.41 18.48 6.30
N ALA A 437 5.49 17.61 5.28
CA ALA A 437 4.67 17.73 4.07
C ALA A 437 3.17 17.74 4.37
N GLN A 438 2.78 17.21 5.54
CA GLN A 438 1.39 17.09 5.96
C GLN A 438 0.87 18.28 6.76
N MET A 439 1.70 19.27 7.08
CA MET A 439 1.27 20.46 7.82
C MET A 439 0.14 21.20 7.09
N THR A 440 -0.85 21.65 7.86
CA THR A 440 -1.88 22.58 7.41
C THR A 440 -1.33 24.02 7.44
N GLU A 441 -2.02 24.97 6.81
CA GLU A 441 -1.67 26.39 6.84
C GLU A 441 -1.51 26.92 8.28
N ARG A 442 -2.40 26.51 9.19
CA ARG A 442 -2.32 26.90 10.61
C ARG A 442 -1.03 26.38 11.27
N MET A 443 -0.62 25.16 10.92
CA MET A 443 0.62 24.57 11.45
C MET A 443 1.86 25.24 10.87
N LEU A 444 1.80 25.72 9.62
CA LEU A 444 2.92 26.46 9.03
C LEU A 444 3.20 27.74 9.81
N HIS A 445 2.17 28.51 10.16
CA HIS A 445 2.32 29.69 11.01
C HIS A 445 2.91 29.35 12.39
N GLN A 446 2.60 28.19 12.93
CA GLN A 446 3.08 27.78 14.26
C GLN A 446 4.52 27.24 14.25
N PHE A 447 4.90 26.48 13.21
CA PHE A 447 6.14 25.67 13.23
C PHE A 447 7.17 26.04 12.16
N ALA A 448 6.76 26.79 11.14
CA ALA A 448 7.61 27.13 10.00
C ALA A 448 7.62 28.64 9.69
N GLU A 449 7.26 29.47 10.66
CA GLU A 449 7.27 30.93 10.49
C GLU A 449 8.72 31.41 10.29
N PRO A 450 9.02 32.09 9.14
CA PRO A 450 10.34 32.60 8.85
C PRO A 450 10.60 33.89 9.61
N ASP A 451 11.85 34.19 9.91
CA ASP A 451 12.26 35.50 10.43
C ASP A 451 12.10 36.59 9.35
N ALA A 452 12.27 37.87 9.72
CA ALA A 452 12.05 39.00 8.82
C ALA A 452 12.95 38.95 7.58
N ALA A 453 14.23 38.55 7.73
CA ALA A 453 15.17 38.45 6.63
C ALA A 453 14.79 37.30 5.67
N SER A 454 14.36 36.17 6.21
CA SER A 454 13.87 35.03 5.44
C SER A 454 12.57 35.34 4.70
N LEU A 455 11.68 36.13 5.31
CA LEU A 455 10.42 36.57 4.70
C LEU A 455 10.68 37.51 3.51
N ASP A 456 11.63 38.46 3.63
CA ASP A 456 12.02 39.34 2.53
C ASP A 456 12.63 38.56 1.37
N MET A 457 13.52 37.60 1.65
CA MET A 457 14.09 36.71 0.63
C MET A 457 13.00 35.92 -0.09
N LEU A 458 12.04 35.37 0.65
CA LEU A 458 10.92 34.60 0.09
C LEU A 458 10.02 35.48 -0.79
N ARG A 459 9.70 36.71 -0.34
CA ARG A 459 8.96 37.70 -1.13
C ARG A 459 9.64 38.01 -2.45
N MET A 460 10.94 38.34 -2.42
CA MET A 460 11.73 38.62 -3.61
C MET A 460 11.77 37.41 -4.59
N ALA A 461 11.89 36.19 -4.05
CA ALA A 461 11.86 34.98 -4.86
C ALA A 461 10.48 34.76 -5.51
N MET A 462 9.38 34.99 -4.76
CA MET A 462 8.02 34.86 -5.25
C MET A 462 7.73 35.85 -6.40
N GLU A 463 8.15 37.10 -6.25
CA GLU A 463 8.00 38.14 -7.29
C GLU A 463 8.84 37.82 -8.53
N ARG A 464 10.14 37.51 -8.34
CA ARG A 464 11.09 37.24 -9.44
C ARG A 464 10.77 35.97 -10.22
N LEU A 465 10.36 34.90 -9.52
CA LEU A 465 10.07 33.59 -10.11
C LEU A 465 8.57 33.42 -10.43
N LYS A 466 7.74 34.42 -10.17
CA LYS A 466 6.27 34.39 -10.35
C LYS A 466 5.62 33.15 -9.72
N LEU A 467 6.04 32.82 -8.48
CA LEU A 467 5.57 31.65 -7.76
C LEU A 467 4.13 31.87 -7.24
N SER A 468 3.35 30.79 -7.20
CA SER A 468 1.99 30.80 -6.66
C SER A 468 1.96 30.82 -5.13
N ALA A 469 0.81 31.20 -4.52
CA ALA A 469 0.61 31.09 -3.08
C ALA A 469 0.80 29.65 -2.55
N ARG A 470 0.48 28.65 -3.37
CA ARG A 470 0.73 27.23 -3.02
C ARG A 470 2.22 26.90 -2.96
N ALA A 471 3.02 27.50 -3.86
CA ALA A 471 4.48 27.35 -3.82
C ALA A 471 5.06 27.93 -2.52
N TYR A 472 4.52 29.05 -2.01
CA TYR A 472 4.89 29.62 -0.71
C TYR A 472 4.78 28.59 0.42
N SER A 473 3.60 27.98 0.59
CA SER A 473 3.37 26.96 1.64
C SER A 473 4.29 25.74 1.48
N ARG A 474 4.56 25.34 0.22
CA ARG A 474 5.49 24.22 -0.07
C ARG A 474 6.92 24.54 0.33
N ILE A 475 7.41 25.72 -0.04
CA ILE A 475 8.75 26.18 0.35
C ILE A 475 8.92 26.16 1.87
N LEU A 476 7.91 26.65 2.61
CA LEU A 476 7.97 26.65 4.08
C LEU A 476 8.01 25.22 4.68
N LYS A 477 7.22 24.29 4.13
CA LYS A 477 7.26 22.88 4.55
C LYS A 477 8.63 22.24 4.33
N VAL A 478 9.22 22.50 3.18
CA VAL A 478 10.56 22.01 2.82
C VAL A 478 11.61 22.66 3.70
N ALA A 479 11.59 23.97 3.87
CA ALA A 479 12.52 24.70 4.72
C ALA A 479 12.47 24.22 6.19
N ARG A 480 11.27 23.93 6.71
CA ARG A 480 11.12 23.32 8.05
C ARG A 480 11.78 21.94 8.11
N THR A 481 11.68 21.14 7.05
CA THR A 481 12.31 19.81 6.98
C THR A 481 13.84 19.93 6.95
N ILE A 482 14.39 20.89 6.18
CA ILE A 482 15.82 21.14 6.14
C ILE A 482 16.32 21.56 7.53
N ALA A 483 15.59 22.46 8.22
CA ALA A 483 15.92 22.87 9.57
C ALA A 483 15.85 21.70 10.58
N ASP A 484 14.90 20.76 10.44
CA ASP A 484 14.83 19.55 11.26
C ASP A 484 16.03 18.61 11.01
N LEU A 485 16.49 18.48 9.77
CA LEU A 485 17.70 17.72 9.42
C LEU A 485 18.97 18.32 10.03
N GLU A 486 19.03 19.65 10.14
CA GLU A 486 20.12 20.37 10.79
C GLU A 486 19.99 20.43 12.33
N GLY A 487 18.82 20.02 12.86
CA GLY A 487 18.53 20.07 14.29
C GLY A 487 18.27 21.48 14.81
N THR A 488 17.91 22.43 13.95
CA THR A 488 17.62 23.81 14.33
C THR A 488 16.15 24.02 14.67
N GLU A 489 15.88 24.77 15.73
CA GLU A 489 14.52 25.02 16.19
C GLU A 489 13.75 25.98 15.25
N LYS A 490 14.43 27.01 14.74
CA LYS A 490 13.83 28.03 13.87
C LYS A 490 14.25 27.86 12.42
N VAL A 491 13.34 28.19 11.50
CA VAL A 491 13.64 28.28 10.08
C VAL A 491 14.47 29.55 9.84
N GLN A 492 15.62 29.39 9.19
CA GLN A 492 16.58 30.46 8.89
C GLN A 492 16.67 30.69 7.38
N SER A 493 17.29 31.80 6.97
CA SER A 493 17.42 32.20 5.55
C SER A 493 18.08 31.15 4.68
N GLN A 494 19.07 30.41 5.20
CA GLN A 494 19.71 29.31 4.48
C GLN A 494 18.75 28.18 4.11
N HIS A 495 17.83 27.84 5.03
CA HIS A 495 16.83 26.79 4.80
C HIS A 495 15.82 27.22 3.72
N ILE A 496 15.43 28.49 3.74
CA ILE A 496 14.55 29.10 2.70
C ILE A 496 15.25 29.12 1.35
N ALA A 497 16.52 29.54 1.31
CA ALA A 497 17.31 29.58 0.07
C ALA A 497 17.44 28.19 -0.57
N GLU A 498 17.77 27.17 0.23
CA GLU A 498 17.84 25.78 -0.23
C GLU A 498 16.48 25.31 -0.74
N ALA A 499 15.39 25.56 -0.03
CA ALA A 499 14.03 25.16 -0.40
C ALA A 499 13.54 25.83 -1.71
N ILE A 500 13.87 27.12 -1.92
CA ILE A 500 13.57 27.84 -3.18
C ILE A 500 14.31 27.18 -4.36
N GLY A 501 15.56 26.74 -4.14
CA GLY A 501 16.35 26.06 -5.15
C GLY A 501 15.70 24.77 -5.69
N TYR A 502 14.81 24.17 -4.93
CA TYR A 502 14.10 22.93 -5.29
C TYR A 502 12.77 23.15 -6.03
N ARG A 503 12.49 24.37 -6.51
CA ARG A 503 11.27 24.73 -7.25
C ARG A 503 11.54 25.16 -8.69
N ASN A 504 12.46 24.51 -9.38
CA ASN A 504 12.93 24.91 -10.69
C ASN A 504 11.87 24.87 -11.81
N LEU A 505 10.86 23.98 -11.75
CA LEU A 505 9.79 23.86 -12.74
C LEU A 505 8.69 24.92 -12.64
N ASP A 506 8.58 25.61 -11.50
CA ASP A 506 7.58 26.68 -11.32
C ASP A 506 7.95 27.97 -12.07
N ARG A 507 9.17 28.06 -12.62
CA ARG A 507 9.61 29.21 -13.37
C ARG A 507 8.86 29.26 -14.70
N SER A 508 8.18 30.38 -14.99
CA SER A 508 7.45 30.63 -16.24
C SER A 508 8.31 30.43 -17.49
N ASP A 509 9.63 30.59 -17.35
CA ASP A 509 10.62 30.59 -18.42
C ASP A 509 11.31 29.22 -18.62
N TRP A 510 10.82 28.16 -17.96
CA TRP A 510 11.49 26.85 -18.08
C TRP A 510 11.49 26.33 -19.53
N ALA A 511 10.42 26.61 -20.30
CA ALA A 511 10.34 26.30 -21.72
C ALA A 511 11.13 27.31 -22.63
N GLU A 512 11.55 28.46 -22.07
CA GLU A 512 12.23 29.54 -22.81
C GLU A 512 13.76 29.58 -22.57
N ARG A 513 14.32 28.73 -21.72
CA ARG A 513 15.74 28.68 -21.35
C ARG A 513 16.71 28.26 -22.48
N GLY A 514 16.24 28.12 -23.68
CA GLY A 514 17.04 27.64 -24.83
C GLY A 514 16.97 28.52 -26.09
N VAL A 515 16.64 29.81 -25.95
CA VAL A 515 16.72 30.77 -27.06
C VAL A 515 17.84 31.74 -26.76
#